data_2da089889bcccd8ed78644fe49c36b0f
#
_entry.id   2da089889bcccd8ed78644fe49c36b0f
#
_cell.length_a   1.000
_cell.length_b   1.000
_cell.length_c   1.000
_cell.angle_alpha   90.00
_cell.angle_beta   90.00
_cell.angle_gamma   90.00
#
_symmetry.space_group_name_H-M   'P 1'
#
loop_
_entity.id
_entity.type
_entity.pdbx_description
1 polymer ?
#
loop_
_entity_poly.entity_id
_entity_poly.type
_entity_poly.pdbx_seq_one_letter_code
_entity_poly.pdbx_strand_id
1 'polypeptide(L)'
;MEAVDAAHVAYNNGQGLWPTMKVVDRIKCMENFVTQMKATRSEVVKLLMWEIGKTLGDSEKEFDRTVEYIYDTIEDYKQLDRNNARFTKSQGVNAMVRRGPLGVVLCLGPYNYPLNETFSLLIPAIIMGNTVIF
;
A
#
# COMPACT_ATOMS: atom_id res chain seq x y z
N MET A 1 12.87 -12.01 -14.04
CA MET A 1 13.47 -10.81 -14.65
C MET A 1 12.40 -9.87 -15.19
N GLU A 2 11.44 -10.30 -15.97
CA GLU A 2 10.38 -9.44 -16.56
C GLU A 2 9.65 -8.55 -15.55
N ALA A 3 9.25 -9.07 -14.37
CA ALA A 3 8.56 -8.28 -13.36
C ALA A 3 9.44 -7.18 -12.76
N VAL A 4 10.74 -7.47 -12.56
CA VAL A 4 11.71 -6.49 -12.06
C VAL A 4 11.91 -5.38 -13.09
N ASP A 5 12.08 -5.76 -14.35
CA ASP A 5 12.28 -4.81 -15.45
C ASP A 5 11.04 -3.93 -15.63
N ALA A 6 9.83 -4.50 -15.57
CA ALA A 6 8.58 -3.76 -15.63
C ALA A 6 8.44 -2.75 -14.48
N ALA A 7 8.80 -3.17 -13.25
CA ALA A 7 8.75 -2.29 -12.08
C ALA A 7 9.79 -1.16 -12.19
N HIS A 8 10.99 -1.42 -12.70
CA HIS A 8 12.00 -0.41 -12.97
C HIS A 8 11.56 0.60 -14.03
N VAL A 9 10.98 0.11 -15.13
CA VAL A 9 10.44 0.97 -16.18
C VAL A 9 9.34 1.87 -15.64
N ALA A 10 8.42 1.31 -14.84
CA ALA A 10 7.34 2.08 -14.23
C ALA A 10 7.84 3.11 -13.21
N TYR A 11 8.88 2.80 -12.44
CA TYR A 11 9.50 3.75 -11.52
C TYR A 11 10.31 4.83 -12.22
N ASN A 12 11.04 4.47 -13.25
CA ASN A 12 11.85 5.36 -14.09
C ASN A 12 12.71 6.34 -13.29
N ASN A 13 13.55 5.83 -12.37
CA ASN A 13 14.38 6.64 -11.48
C ASN A 13 13.61 7.73 -10.71
N GLY A 14 12.38 7.45 -10.32
CA GLY A 14 11.51 8.40 -9.63
C GLY A 14 10.79 9.39 -10.54
N GLN A 15 10.93 9.26 -11.86
CA GLN A 15 10.29 10.14 -12.86
C GLN A 15 9.05 9.51 -13.50
N GLY A 16 8.72 8.28 -13.16
CA GLY A 16 7.52 7.59 -13.65
C GLY A 16 6.23 8.27 -13.23
N LEU A 17 5.14 7.89 -13.88
CA LEU A 17 3.81 8.47 -13.60
C LEU A 17 3.41 8.33 -12.11
N TRP A 18 3.62 7.15 -11.53
CA TRP A 18 3.20 6.88 -10.16
C TRP A 18 4.06 7.61 -9.11
N PRO A 19 5.40 7.55 -9.11
CA PRO A 19 6.23 8.28 -8.14
C PRO A 19 6.07 9.80 -8.21
N THR A 20 5.77 10.37 -9.38
CA THR A 20 5.56 11.82 -9.56
C THR A 20 4.12 12.28 -9.33
N MET A 21 3.19 11.34 -9.20
CA MET A 21 1.79 11.64 -8.93
C MET A 21 1.62 12.37 -7.59
N LYS A 22 0.73 13.36 -7.55
CA LYS A 22 0.43 14.07 -6.30
C LYS A 22 -0.08 13.10 -5.22
N VAL A 23 0.29 13.34 -3.98
CA VAL A 23 -0.14 12.52 -2.83
C VAL A 23 -1.66 12.36 -2.79
N VAL A 24 -2.40 13.44 -2.99
CA VAL A 24 -3.88 13.42 -2.98
C VAL A 24 -4.46 12.49 -4.05
N ASP A 25 -3.81 12.39 -5.20
CA ASP A 25 -4.30 11.56 -6.31
C ASP A 25 -3.94 10.08 -6.07
N ARG A 26 -2.77 9.77 -5.49
CA ARG A 26 -2.44 8.42 -5.03
C ARG A 26 -3.40 7.94 -3.94
N ILE A 27 -3.74 8.81 -2.99
CA ILE A 27 -4.74 8.51 -1.95
C ILE A 27 -6.08 8.14 -2.58
N LYS A 28 -6.58 8.93 -3.54
CA LYS A 28 -7.82 8.62 -4.26
C LYS A 28 -7.76 7.27 -4.98
N CYS A 29 -6.61 6.92 -5.57
CA CYS A 29 -6.44 5.60 -6.17
C CYS A 29 -6.59 4.49 -5.13
N MET A 30 -6.03 4.65 -3.93
CA MET A 30 -6.16 3.66 -2.85
C MET A 30 -7.59 3.59 -2.29
N GLU A 31 -8.28 4.71 -2.14
CA GLU A 31 -9.69 4.75 -1.74
C GLU A 31 -10.60 4.03 -2.77
N ASN A 32 -10.35 4.26 -4.05
CA ASN A 32 -11.05 3.55 -5.12
C ASN A 32 -10.74 2.05 -5.12
N PHE A 33 -9.47 1.70 -4.92
CA PHE A 33 -9.05 0.31 -4.82
C PHE A 33 -9.77 -0.44 -3.70
N VAL A 34 -9.76 0.10 -2.47
CA VAL A 34 -10.40 -0.56 -1.33
C VAL A 34 -11.92 -0.67 -1.51
N THR A 35 -12.53 0.29 -2.19
CA THR A 35 -13.97 0.24 -2.53
C THR A 35 -14.26 -0.91 -3.49
N GLN A 36 -13.45 -1.10 -4.52
CA GLN A 36 -13.58 -2.22 -5.45
C GLN A 36 -13.25 -3.57 -4.78
N MET A 37 -12.21 -3.61 -3.95
CA MET A 37 -11.86 -4.80 -3.18
C MET A 37 -13.02 -5.28 -2.31
N LYS A 38 -13.72 -4.39 -1.62
CA LYS A 38 -14.92 -4.73 -0.82
C LYS A 38 -16.03 -5.36 -1.65
N ALA A 39 -16.20 -4.94 -2.89
CA ALA A 39 -17.22 -5.51 -3.77
C ALA A 39 -16.92 -6.97 -4.16
N THR A 40 -15.66 -7.40 -4.10
CA THR A 40 -15.22 -8.77 -4.40
C THR A 40 -15.07 -9.67 -3.16
N ARG A 41 -15.54 -9.21 -1.98
CA ARG A 41 -15.33 -9.90 -0.70
C ARG A 41 -15.64 -11.41 -0.75
N SER A 42 -16.81 -11.77 -1.25
CA SER A 42 -17.25 -13.18 -1.27
C SER A 42 -16.38 -14.07 -2.15
N GLU A 43 -15.85 -13.52 -3.22
CA GLU A 43 -14.95 -14.23 -4.14
C GLU A 43 -13.57 -14.43 -3.51
N VAL A 44 -12.99 -13.38 -2.95
CA VAL A 44 -11.67 -13.44 -2.29
C VAL A 44 -11.70 -14.36 -1.07
N VAL A 45 -12.74 -14.29 -0.24
CA VAL A 45 -12.92 -15.18 0.91
C VAL A 45 -12.96 -16.65 0.44
N LYS A 46 -13.68 -16.95 -0.64
CA LYS A 46 -13.73 -18.29 -1.22
C LYS A 46 -12.38 -18.76 -1.74
N LEU A 47 -11.60 -17.87 -2.36
CA LEU A 47 -10.25 -18.18 -2.82
C LEU A 47 -9.31 -18.49 -1.66
N LEU A 48 -9.35 -17.73 -0.57
CA LEU A 48 -8.59 -18.02 0.65
C LEU A 48 -8.89 -19.41 1.21
N MET A 49 -10.17 -19.80 1.23
CA MET A 49 -10.56 -21.14 1.66
C MET A 49 -9.96 -22.23 0.75
N TRP A 50 -9.96 -22.03 -0.55
CA TRP A 50 -9.47 -23.01 -1.50
C TRP A 50 -7.96 -23.13 -1.55
N GLU A 51 -7.26 -22.02 -1.52
CA GLU A 51 -5.80 -22.02 -1.67
C GLU A 51 -5.06 -22.54 -0.46
N ILE A 52 -5.54 -22.21 0.74
CA ILE A 52 -4.82 -22.52 1.98
C ILE A 52 -5.62 -23.41 2.95
N GLY A 53 -6.80 -23.86 2.58
CA GLY A 53 -7.63 -24.70 3.45
C GLY A 53 -8.15 -23.98 4.69
N LYS A 54 -8.29 -22.67 4.66
CA LYS A 54 -8.73 -21.85 5.78
C LYS A 54 -10.24 -21.99 6.02
N THR A 55 -10.67 -21.90 7.28
CA THR A 55 -12.10 -21.92 7.60
C THR A 55 -12.79 -20.68 7.02
N LEU A 56 -14.11 -20.78 6.77
CA LEU A 56 -14.89 -19.63 6.30
C LEU A 56 -14.72 -18.42 7.24
N GLY A 57 -14.92 -18.64 8.54
CA GLY A 57 -14.85 -17.56 9.53
C GLY A 57 -13.47 -16.89 9.62
N ASP A 58 -12.38 -17.65 9.46
CA ASP A 58 -11.03 -17.09 9.49
C ASP A 58 -10.69 -16.39 8.18
N SER A 59 -11.20 -16.87 7.04
CA SER A 59 -11.06 -16.22 5.74
C SER A 59 -11.81 -14.88 5.70
N GLU A 60 -13.01 -14.83 6.26
CA GLU A 60 -13.77 -13.59 6.41
C GLU A 60 -13.05 -12.57 7.29
N LYS A 61 -12.57 -13.00 8.45
CA LYS A 61 -11.80 -12.14 9.36
C LYS A 61 -10.53 -11.61 8.71
N GLU A 62 -9.80 -12.44 7.97
CA GLU A 62 -8.60 -11.99 7.25
C GLU A 62 -8.94 -10.92 6.23
N PHE A 63 -9.98 -11.11 5.44
CA PHE A 63 -10.42 -10.13 4.46
C PHE A 63 -10.81 -8.80 5.13
N ASP A 64 -11.69 -8.87 6.13
CA ASP A 64 -12.22 -7.68 6.80
C ASP A 64 -11.11 -6.90 7.50
N ARG A 65 -10.18 -7.58 8.18
CA ARG A 65 -8.98 -6.99 8.78
C ARG A 65 -8.06 -6.34 7.75
N THR A 66 -7.92 -6.95 6.58
CA THR A 66 -7.11 -6.37 5.50
C THR A 66 -7.73 -5.07 5.01
N VAL A 67 -9.04 -5.03 4.83
CA VAL A 67 -9.76 -3.80 4.45
C VAL A 67 -9.60 -2.71 5.50
N GLU A 68 -9.74 -3.03 6.79
CA GLU A 68 -9.53 -2.10 7.90
C GLU A 68 -8.11 -1.53 7.87
N TYR A 69 -7.11 -2.39 7.74
CA TYR A 69 -5.71 -1.98 7.62
C TYR A 69 -5.45 -1.02 6.45
N ILE A 70 -6.09 -1.23 5.30
CA ILE A 70 -5.94 -0.33 4.15
C ILE A 70 -6.50 1.05 4.50
N TYR A 71 -7.67 1.14 5.15
CA TYR A 71 -8.24 2.42 5.56
C TYR A 71 -7.35 3.14 6.57
N ASP A 72 -6.85 2.43 7.59
CA ASP A 72 -5.95 3.00 8.60
C ASP A 72 -4.67 3.53 7.96
N THR A 73 -4.08 2.77 7.03
CA THR A 73 -2.89 3.20 6.28
C THR A 73 -3.15 4.47 5.47
N ILE A 74 -4.32 4.59 4.83
CA ILE A 74 -4.70 5.79 4.08
C ILE A 74 -4.82 7.00 5.02
N GLU A 75 -5.48 6.84 6.17
CA GLU A 75 -5.66 7.93 7.13
C GLU A 75 -4.34 8.35 7.78
N ASP A 76 -3.49 7.41 8.15
CA ASP A 76 -2.15 7.69 8.66
C ASP A 76 -1.29 8.42 7.63
N TYR A 77 -1.39 8.03 6.36
CA TYR A 77 -0.66 8.73 5.31
C TYR A 77 -1.16 10.16 5.08
N LYS A 78 -2.48 10.40 5.16
CA LYS A 78 -3.04 11.75 5.12
C LYS A 78 -2.49 12.64 6.24
N GLN A 79 -2.40 12.08 7.46
CA GLN A 79 -1.84 12.80 8.62
C GLN A 79 -0.35 13.07 8.43
N LEU A 80 0.39 12.07 7.96
CA LEU A 80 1.81 12.17 7.66
C LEU A 80 2.10 13.26 6.63
N ASP A 81 1.34 13.32 5.54
CA ASP A 81 1.50 14.32 4.49
C ASP A 81 1.24 15.75 5.01
N ARG A 82 0.19 15.93 5.83
CA ARG A 82 -0.09 17.22 6.50
C ARG A 82 1.07 17.66 7.39
N ASN A 83 1.68 16.74 8.13
CA ASN A 83 2.80 17.04 9.04
C ASN A 83 4.09 17.34 8.25
N ASN A 84 4.32 16.63 7.15
CA ASN A 84 5.47 16.83 6.27
C ASN A 84 5.45 18.19 5.55
N ALA A 85 4.31 18.86 5.47
CA ALA A 85 4.17 20.19 4.88
C ALA A 85 4.54 21.34 5.84
N ARG A 86 4.87 21.05 7.10
CA ARG A 86 5.14 22.05 8.14
C ARG A 86 6.62 22.16 8.43
N PHE A 87 7.06 23.41 8.65
CA PHE A 87 8.37 23.65 9.23
C PHE A 87 8.36 23.38 10.73
N THR A 88 9.37 22.69 11.21
CA THR A 88 9.66 22.50 12.64
C THR A 88 10.90 23.30 13.01
N LYS A 89 10.86 23.98 14.15
CA LYS A 89 12.03 24.69 14.68
C LYS A 89 12.62 23.88 15.82
N SER A 90 13.89 23.51 15.67
CA SER A 90 14.65 22.82 16.71
C SER A 90 16.05 23.43 16.83
N GLN A 91 16.46 23.80 18.03
CA GLN A 91 17.81 24.35 18.32
C GLN A 91 18.22 25.52 17.39
N GLY A 92 17.25 26.39 17.04
CA GLY A 92 17.51 27.55 16.16
C GLY A 92 17.46 27.24 14.66
N VAL A 93 17.30 25.97 14.26
CA VAL A 93 17.19 25.56 12.86
C VAL A 93 15.72 25.37 12.47
N ASN A 94 15.32 25.94 11.34
CA ASN A 94 14.04 25.62 10.70
C ASN A 94 14.24 24.47 9.73
N ALA A 95 13.56 23.35 9.96
CA ALA A 95 13.66 22.17 9.14
C ALA A 95 12.29 21.72 8.65
N MET A 96 12.25 21.13 7.47
CA MET A 96 11.09 20.44 6.93
C MET A 96 11.53 19.05 6.47
N VAL A 97 10.87 18.00 6.98
CA VAL A 97 11.15 16.62 6.62
C VAL A 97 10.11 16.15 5.61
N ARG A 98 10.56 15.80 4.43
CA ARG A 98 9.70 15.16 3.42
C ARG A 98 10.10 13.70 3.22
N ARG A 99 9.12 12.86 3.01
CA ARG A 99 9.32 11.46 2.65
C ARG A 99 9.04 11.29 1.16
N GLY A 100 9.85 10.45 0.53
CA GLY A 100 9.71 10.10 -0.89
C GLY A 100 9.79 8.59 -1.10
N PRO A 101 9.47 8.11 -2.31
CA PRO A 101 9.58 6.70 -2.64
C PRO A 101 11.03 6.22 -2.59
N LEU A 102 11.24 4.96 -2.22
CA LEU A 102 12.53 4.29 -2.20
C LEU A 102 12.92 3.74 -3.58
N GLY A 103 11.94 3.37 -4.38
CA GLY A 103 12.15 2.77 -5.70
C GLY A 103 11.25 1.57 -5.97
N VAL A 104 11.86 0.46 -6.38
CA VAL A 104 11.19 -0.83 -6.55
C VAL A 104 11.24 -1.58 -5.23
N VAL A 105 10.09 -2.01 -4.73
CA VAL A 105 9.94 -2.73 -3.45
C VAL A 105 9.41 -4.13 -3.71
N LEU A 106 10.05 -5.13 -3.10
CA LEU A 106 9.58 -6.51 -3.10
C LEU A 106 8.71 -6.75 -1.85
N CYS A 107 7.47 -7.18 -2.06
CA CYS A 107 6.50 -7.50 -1.01
C CYS A 107 6.27 -9.00 -0.96
N LEU A 108 6.72 -9.67 0.10
CA LEU A 108 6.56 -11.11 0.29
C LEU A 108 5.65 -11.38 1.47
N GLY A 109 4.49 -11.97 1.21
CA GLY A 109 3.58 -12.44 2.25
C GLY A 109 3.78 -13.92 2.56
N PRO A 110 3.44 -14.37 3.79
CA PRO A 110 3.48 -15.77 4.17
C PRO A 110 2.28 -16.54 3.59
N TYR A 111 2.43 -17.87 3.46
CA TYR A 111 1.38 -18.71 2.91
C TYR A 111 0.10 -18.78 3.77
N ASN A 112 0.20 -18.61 5.09
CA ASN A 112 -0.90 -18.81 6.04
C ASN A 112 -1.78 -17.55 6.26
N TYR A 113 -1.29 -16.38 5.88
CA TYR A 113 -2.03 -15.11 5.83
C TYR A 113 -1.72 -14.37 4.52
N PRO A 114 -2.01 -14.99 3.37
CA PRO A 114 -1.53 -14.50 2.07
C PRO A 114 -2.10 -13.13 1.72
N LEU A 115 -3.35 -12.84 2.10
CA LEU A 115 -3.97 -11.57 1.82
C LEU A 115 -3.48 -10.48 2.77
N ASN A 116 -3.68 -10.66 4.07
CA ASN A 116 -3.42 -9.62 5.06
C ASN A 116 -1.95 -9.21 5.09
N GLU A 117 -1.04 -10.18 5.15
CA GLU A 117 0.39 -9.87 5.28
C GLU A 117 0.99 -9.33 3.97
N THR A 118 0.53 -9.80 2.82
CA THR A 118 0.97 -9.22 1.54
C THR A 118 0.51 -7.78 1.43
N PHE A 119 -0.73 -7.48 1.75
CA PHE A 119 -1.29 -6.13 1.65
C PHE A 119 -0.74 -5.18 2.71
N SER A 120 -0.35 -5.69 3.89
CA SER A 120 0.32 -4.88 4.91
C SER A 120 1.69 -4.35 4.47
N LEU A 121 2.33 -4.98 3.51
CA LEU A 121 3.56 -4.52 2.87
C LEU A 121 3.28 -3.70 1.61
N LEU A 122 2.36 -4.20 0.77
CA LEU A 122 2.02 -3.64 -0.53
C LEU A 122 1.44 -2.22 -0.42
N ILE A 123 0.44 -2.03 0.44
CA ILE A 123 -0.30 -0.77 0.52
C ILE A 123 0.59 0.40 0.97
N PRO A 124 1.38 0.30 2.07
CA PRO A 124 2.30 1.36 2.44
C PRO A 124 3.35 1.63 1.37
N ALA A 125 3.88 0.58 0.73
CA ALA A 125 4.87 0.75 -0.32
C ALA A 125 4.30 1.53 -1.51
N ILE A 126 3.13 1.15 -2.01
CA ILE A 126 2.55 1.74 -3.21
C ILE A 126 2.03 3.16 -2.97
N ILE A 127 1.37 3.43 -1.82
CA ILE A 127 0.83 4.75 -1.52
C ILE A 127 1.94 5.81 -1.35
N MET A 128 3.14 5.38 -0.92
CA MET A 128 4.33 6.24 -0.82
C MET A 128 4.95 6.57 -2.18
N GLY A 129 4.49 5.98 -3.28
CA GLY A 129 4.96 6.25 -4.63
C GLY A 129 5.99 5.26 -5.15
N ASN A 130 6.22 4.15 -4.45
CA ASN A 130 7.06 3.07 -4.96
C ASN A 130 6.34 2.28 -6.05
N THR A 131 7.10 1.58 -6.89
CA THR A 131 6.62 0.45 -7.67
C THR A 131 6.89 -0.84 -6.90
N VAL A 132 6.06 -1.85 -7.10
CA VAL A 132 6.10 -3.05 -6.26
C VAL A 132 6.13 -4.32 -7.10
N ILE A 133 6.73 -5.35 -6.52
CA ILE A 133 6.70 -6.74 -7.00
C ILE A 133 6.17 -7.56 -5.84
N PHE A 134 5.21 -8.47 -6.08
CA PHE A 134 4.61 -9.37 -5.09
C PHE A 134 4.24 -10.71 -5.71
#